data_b302abf047add71c3c35b7b826d5bf4b
#
_entry.id   b302abf047add71c3c35b7b826d5bf4b
#
_cell.length_a   1.000
_cell.length_b   1.000
_cell.length_c   1.000
_cell.angle_alpha   90.00
_cell.angle_beta   90.00
_cell.angle_gamma   90.00
#
_symmetry.space_group_name_H-M   'P 1'
#
loop_
_entity.id
_entity.type
_entity.pdbx_description
1 polymer ?
#
loop_
_entity_poly.entity_id
_entity_poly.type
_entity_poly.pdbx_seq_one_letter_code
_entity_poly.pdbx_strand_id
1 'polypeptide(L)'
;MTELKTGDLLLIGAACSVQFSGDRALRLRLVSVDPRPTYEGWVWLTGYVLSDKGLAVDKREVYVRRAGLRVLRAIDRPIRA
;
A
#
# COMPACT_ATOMS: atom_id res chain seq x y z
N MET A 1 12.35 -8.62 -7.10
CA MET A 1 11.37 -7.56 -6.91
C MET A 1 10.05 -8.13 -6.43
N THR A 2 9.46 -7.52 -5.44
CA THR A 2 8.25 -8.04 -4.84
C THR A 2 7.03 -7.60 -5.64
N GLU A 3 6.19 -8.54 -5.98
CA GLU A 3 4.97 -8.26 -6.67
C GLU A 3 3.87 -7.97 -5.66
N LEU A 4 3.08 -6.94 -5.92
CA LEU A 4 1.99 -6.57 -5.01
C LEU A 4 0.79 -7.47 -5.25
N LYS A 5 0.17 -7.90 -4.16
CA LYS A 5 -0.98 -8.80 -4.25
C LYS A 5 -2.11 -8.30 -3.37
N THR A 6 -3.32 -8.58 -3.79
CA THR A 6 -4.51 -8.25 -2.99
C THR A 6 -4.35 -8.85 -1.61
N GLY A 7 -4.60 -8.04 -0.60
CA GLY A 7 -4.47 -8.42 0.78
C GLY A 7 -3.15 -8.06 1.42
N ASP A 8 -2.16 -7.68 0.62
CA ASP A 8 -0.88 -7.23 1.19
C ASP A 8 -1.10 -6.02 2.08
N LEU A 9 -0.37 -5.96 3.18
CA LEU A 9 -0.38 -4.80 4.06
C LEU A 9 0.83 -3.95 3.72
N LEU A 10 0.59 -2.71 3.32
CA LEU A 10 1.62 -1.81 2.83
C LEU A 10 1.78 -0.62 3.75
N LEU A 11 3.02 -0.17 3.91
CA LEU A 11 3.29 1.10 4.57
C LEU A 11 3.54 2.14 3.50
N ILE A 12 2.77 3.23 3.56
CA ILE A 12 2.86 4.33 2.60
C ILE A 12 3.31 5.57 3.36
N GLY A 13 4.51 6.02 3.06
CA GLY A 13 5.10 7.17 3.74
C GLY A 13 5.75 8.11 2.75
N ALA A 14 6.67 8.95 3.25
CA ALA A 14 7.30 9.97 2.45
C ALA A 14 8.03 9.44 1.22
N ALA A 15 8.55 8.21 1.31
CA ALA A 15 9.23 7.62 0.17
C ALA A 15 8.29 7.33 -0.99
N CYS A 16 6.99 7.23 -0.72
CA CYS A 16 5.99 7.00 -1.75
C CYS A 16 5.49 8.30 -2.35
N SER A 17 5.33 9.31 -1.50
CA SER A 17 4.87 10.62 -1.92
C SER A 17 4.99 11.56 -0.75
N VAL A 18 5.36 12.80 -1.01
CA VAL A 18 5.56 13.80 0.04
C VAL A 18 4.27 14.03 0.83
N GLN A 19 3.11 13.80 0.22
CA GLN A 19 1.85 14.00 0.93
C GLN A 19 1.64 12.99 2.07
N PHE A 20 2.43 11.93 2.12
CA PHE A 20 2.31 10.92 3.17
C PHE A 20 3.47 10.97 4.15
N SER A 21 4.17 12.10 4.22
CA SER A 21 5.31 12.22 5.13
C SER A 21 4.84 12.43 6.57
N GLY A 22 5.68 12.03 7.50
CA GLY A 22 5.44 12.24 8.92
C GLY A 22 4.16 11.59 9.40
N ASP A 23 3.31 12.37 10.05
CA ASP A 23 2.07 11.87 10.63
C ASP A 23 1.05 11.44 9.57
N ARG A 24 1.31 11.78 8.32
CA ARG A 24 0.39 11.40 7.25
C ARG A 24 0.68 10.04 6.66
N ALA A 25 1.73 9.37 7.12
CA ALA A 25 2.01 8.02 6.70
C ALA A 25 0.85 7.11 7.11
N LEU A 26 0.55 6.12 6.26
CA LEU A 26 -0.57 5.25 6.55
C LEU A 26 -0.28 3.82 6.18
N ARG A 27 -1.06 2.92 6.78
CA ARG A 27 -1.01 1.51 6.44
C ARG A 27 -2.21 1.20 5.57
N LEU A 28 -1.97 0.51 4.47
CA LEU A 28 -3.00 0.22 3.49
C LEU A 28 -3.07 -1.26 3.24
N ARG A 29 -4.25 -1.85 3.40
CA ARG A 29 -4.46 -3.23 2.98
C ARG A 29 -4.91 -3.19 1.53
N LEU A 30 -4.09 -3.73 0.66
CA LEU A 30 -4.29 -3.60 -0.77
C LEU A 30 -5.51 -4.36 -1.25
N VAL A 31 -6.35 -3.68 -2.03
CA VAL A 31 -7.48 -4.31 -2.71
C VAL A 31 -7.12 -4.55 -4.17
N SER A 32 -6.58 -3.55 -4.84
CA SER A 32 -6.22 -3.70 -6.24
C SER A 32 -5.19 -2.68 -6.66
N VAL A 33 -4.47 -3.02 -7.72
CA VAL A 33 -3.55 -2.12 -8.38
C VAL A 33 -4.21 -1.74 -9.69
N ASP A 34 -4.38 -0.42 -9.92
CA ASP A 34 -5.04 0.05 -11.11
C ASP A 34 -4.10 -0.12 -12.31
N PRO A 35 -4.55 -0.72 -13.41
CA PRO A 35 -3.68 -0.93 -14.57
C PRO A 35 -3.50 0.30 -15.45
N ARG A 36 -4.10 1.46 -15.11
CA ARG A 36 -3.97 2.66 -15.92
C ARG A 36 -2.50 3.00 -16.16
N PRO A 37 -2.15 3.49 -17.35
CA PRO A 37 -0.81 4.01 -17.58
C PRO A 37 -0.56 5.22 -16.68
N THR A 38 0.65 5.30 -16.15
CA THR A 38 1.05 6.42 -15.31
C THR A 38 2.49 6.77 -15.64
N TYR A 39 3.06 7.71 -14.90
CA TYR A 39 4.49 7.94 -14.99
C TYR A 39 5.22 6.69 -14.54
N GLU A 40 6.35 6.43 -15.18
CA GLU A 40 7.14 5.27 -14.82
C GLU A 40 7.49 5.32 -13.33
N GLY A 41 7.28 4.20 -12.66
CA GLY A 41 7.59 4.11 -11.23
C GLY A 41 6.44 4.53 -10.32
N TRP A 42 5.35 5.04 -10.88
CA TRP A 42 4.19 5.46 -10.10
C TRP A 42 3.01 4.54 -10.39
N VAL A 43 2.15 4.41 -9.40
CA VAL A 43 1.04 3.48 -9.50
C VAL A 43 -0.15 3.98 -8.67
N TRP A 44 -1.36 3.69 -9.15
CA TRP A 44 -2.58 3.91 -8.40
C TRP A 44 -2.93 2.65 -7.64
N LEU A 45 -3.14 2.79 -6.34
CA LEU A 45 -3.52 1.66 -5.49
C LEU A 45 -4.85 1.97 -4.84
N THR A 46 -5.69 0.95 -4.74
CA THR A 46 -6.92 1.03 -3.97
C THR A 46 -6.81 0.10 -2.79
N GLY A 47 -7.18 0.55 -1.63
CA GLY A 47 -7.11 -0.30 -0.45
C GLY A 47 -7.81 0.33 0.74
N TYR A 48 -7.75 -0.39 1.86
CA TYR A 48 -8.31 0.10 3.12
C TYR A 48 -7.20 0.66 3.97
N VAL A 49 -7.41 1.87 4.47
CA VAL A 49 -6.53 2.49 5.44
C VAL A 49 -6.84 1.86 6.79
N LEU A 50 -5.81 1.43 7.49
CA LEU A 50 -5.97 0.76 8.78
C LEU A 50 -5.58 1.68 9.92
N SER A 51 -6.34 1.56 11.02
CA SER A 51 -6.02 2.26 12.26
C SER A 51 -4.83 1.59 12.93
N ASP A 52 -4.37 2.18 14.04
CA ASP A 52 -3.30 1.60 14.83
C ASP A 52 -3.62 0.19 15.30
N LYS A 53 -4.89 -0.11 15.42
CA LYS A 53 -5.33 -1.42 15.89
C LYS A 53 -5.58 -2.39 14.74
N GLY A 54 -5.28 -1.98 13.51
CA GLY A 54 -5.44 -2.85 12.36
C GLY A 54 -6.84 -2.90 11.79
N LEU A 55 -7.72 -2.01 12.22
CA LEU A 55 -9.10 -1.98 11.74
C LEU A 55 -9.21 -1.07 10.53
N ALA A 56 -9.99 -1.49 9.54
CA ALA A 56 -10.23 -0.67 8.35
C ALA A 56 -11.09 0.53 8.73
N VAL A 57 -10.57 1.73 8.48
CA VAL A 57 -11.29 2.96 8.82
C VAL A 57 -11.72 3.75 7.60
N ASP A 58 -11.16 3.45 6.42
CA ASP A 58 -11.49 4.18 5.21
C ASP A 58 -11.00 3.40 4.00
N LYS A 59 -11.69 3.55 2.89
CA LYS A 59 -11.24 2.98 1.63
C LYS A 59 -10.75 4.13 0.76
N ARG A 60 -9.52 4.02 0.26
CA ARG A 60 -8.91 5.11 -0.48
C ARG A 60 -8.21 4.60 -1.73
N GLU A 61 -8.14 5.50 -2.72
CA GLU A 61 -7.28 5.32 -3.88
C GLU A 61 -6.12 6.29 -3.72
N VAL A 62 -4.88 5.79 -3.82
CA VAL A 62 -3.70 6.62 -3.62
C VAL A 62 -2.76 6.48 -4.81
N TYR A 63 -2.09 7.58 -5.16
CA TYR A 63 -1.12 7.61 -6.25
C TYR A 63 0.27 7.74 -5.63
N VAL A 64 1.08 6.71 -5.80
CA VAL A 64 2.32 6.61 -5.03
C VAL A 64 3.46 6.08 -5.89
N ARG A 65 4.67 6.36 -5.45
CA ARG A 65 5.87 5.82 -6.07
C ARG A 65 6.05 4.38 -5.61
N ARG A 66 6.09 3.48 -6.58
CA ARG A 66 6.14 2.05 -6.27
C ARG A 66 7.38 1.68 -5.48
N ALA A 67 8.53 2.28 -5.82
CA ALA A 67 9.78 1.93 -5.15
C ALA A 67 9.80 2.31 -3.66
N GLY A 68 8.90 3.20 -3.25
CA GLY A 68 8.84 3.61 -1.84
C GLY A 68 7.91 2.77 -0.98
N LEU A 69 7.21 1.83 -1.58
CA LEU A 69 6.28 0.99 -0.83
C LEU A 69 7.04 -0.04 0.00
N ARG A 70 6.55 -0.27 1.21
CA ARG A 70 7.08 -1.34 2.05
C ARG A 70 5.96 -2.32 2.32
N VAL A 71 6.22 -3.60 2.03
CA VAL A 71 5.25 -4.65 2.32
C VAL A 71 5.49 -5.09 3.74
N LEU A 72 4.55 -4.77 4.63
CA LEU A 72 4.65 -5.13 6.03
C LEU A 72 4.23 -6.57 6.26
N ARG A 73 3.27 -7.06 5.45
CA ARG A 73 2.81 -8.42 5.55
C ARG A 73 2.28 -8.87 4.21
N ALA A 74 2.83 -9.95 3.68
CA ALA A 74 2.36 -10.54 2.43
C ALA A 74 1.25 -11.54 2.73
N ILE A 75 0.20 -11.50 1.91
CA ILE A 75 -1.00 -12.28 2.20
C ILE A 75 -0.84 -13.76 1.87
N ASP A 76 -0.12 -14.08 0.82
CA ASP A 76 -0.07 -15.45 0.36
C ASP A 76 1.16 -16.19 0.82
N ARG A 77 1.67 -15.83 2.00
CA ARG A 77 2.76 -16.50 2.54
C ARG A 77 2.34 -17.88 3.00
N PRO A 78 3.15 -18.88 2.77
CA PRO A 78 2.81 -20.22 3.23
C PRO A 78 2.64 -20.24 4.73
N ILE A 79 1.65 -20.98 5.13
CA ILE A 79 1.43 -21.14 6.52
C ILE A 79 2.29 -22.27 6.98
N ARG A 80 3.01 -22.02 7.95
CA ARG A 80 3.73 -22.96 8.41
C ARG A 80 3.20 -23.44 9.49
N ALA A 81 3.10 -24.27 9.54
CA ALA A 81 2.35 -24.77 10.60
C ALA A 81 3.18 -25.12 11.76
#